data_005c53c173bc88c433c8c09bb4004eb5
#
_entry.id   005c53c173bc88c433c8c09bb4004eb5
#
_cell.length_a   1.000
_cell.length_b   1.000
_cell.length_c   1.000
_cell.angle_alpha   90.00
_cell.angle_beta   90.00
_cell.angle_gamma   90.00
#
_symmetry.space_group_name_H-M   'P 1'
#
loop_
_entity.id
_entity.type
_entity.pdbx_description
1 polymer ?
#
loop_
_entity_poly.entity_id
_entity_poly.type
_entity_poly.pdbx_seq_one_letter_code
_entity_poly.pdbx_strand_id
1 'polypeptide(L)'
;MLKRKPKVLTPEQAEEIHTKDFFDMILPGTIKFLSDHYIVGDSYRCVWAIREYPPSTEEQAILSQLADRNGVTLRIYHRLVESMEQRKIIQNATRRNRLKSGGNDVNETIEAEGNLQDVIELLANLRKNKEPLLHVSVFIELKARSMEKLKELQSDIAMELTRSKISVDRLTLRQKEGFLSVLPVGANQFGAQYERVLPASSVANMYPFNFSGKTDPHGSYIGRDKYGTNILVDFDRRAEDKTTSNILILGNSGQGKSYLLKLILTNIRESGKRIICLDPESEYEDLCDALGGCYIDFMSGEYTINPLEPKAWTDSVEDIDATTPEAFKKVTRLSQHIAFLKDFFRSYKDFTDSQIDTIEILLSKLYARFGITDSTDYSMKNPSDFPVMEDFYKLCEEEFMGYDKKRKYLYTEETLQEVCLGIHSMCVGSESKYFNGHTNITDSNFLVFGVKGLMDTNRRLKDCMLFNILSFMSNELLGKGSTAASVDELYLFLSNMTTIEYLRNCMKRVRKKDSSVILASQNIEDFLIPSIREFTKPLFSIPTHQFLFNAGQINPKEYMDALQVEPSEFELIKYPERGTCLYRCGNERYLLQVIAPEYKAAIFGKAGGR
;
A
#
# COMPACT_ATOMS: atom_id res chain seq x y z
N MET A 1 -54.97 39.03 22.74
CA MET A 1 -54.01 37.90 22.83
C MET A 1 -53.78 37.60 24.30
N LEU A 2 -54.47 36.58 24.83
CA LEU A 2 -54.29 36.10 26.22
C LEU A 2 -53.06 35.21 26.27
N LYS A 3 -51.97 35.64 26.93
CA LYS A 3 -50.82 34.79 27.24
C LYS A 3 -51.27 33.68 28.22
N ARG A 4 -51.34 32.43 27.77
CA ARG A 4 -51.50 31.27 28.64
C ARG A 4 -50.27 31.17 29.53
N LYS A 5 -50.45 31.14 30.86
CA LYS A 5 -49.38 30.84 31.81
C LYS A 5 -48.88 29.39 31.55
N PRO A 6 -47.59 29.14 31.63
CA PRO A 6 -47.07 27.77 31.50
C PRO A 6 -47.66 26.93 32.63
N LYS A 7 -48.20 25.76 32.26
CA LYS A 7 -48.77 24.78 33.19
C LYS A 7 -47.59 24.13 33.91
N VAL A 8 -47.50 24.30 35.22
CA VAL A 8 -46.51 23.58 36.02
C VAL A 8 -46.93 22.10 36.05
N LEU A 9 -46.10 21.24 35.50
CA LEU A 9 -46.32 19.79 35.42
C LEU A 9 -45.92 19.13 36.74
N THR A 10 -46.65 18.10 37.17
CA THR A 10 -46.19 17.23 38.25
C THR A 10 -45.00 16.41 37.81
N PRO A 11 -44.10 15.90 38.73
CA PRO A 11 -42.99 15.04 38.36
C PRO A 11 -43.40 13.86 37.50
N GLU A 12 -44.53 13.20 37.81
CA GLU A 12 -45.05 12.06 37.04
C GLU A 12 -45.52 12.49 35.62
N GLN A 13 -46.10 13.67 35.47
CA GLN A 13 -46.47 14.24 34.15
C GLN A 13 -45.25 14.67 33.36
N ALA A 14 -44.18 15.13 34.02
CA ALA A 14 -42.91 15.46 33.37
C ALA A 14 -42.21 14.22 32.87
N GLU A 15 -42.23 13.12 33.64
CA GLU A 15 -41.65 11.83 33.28
C GLU A 15 -42.42 11.18 32.11
N GLU A 16 -43.76 11.27 32.11
CA GLU A 16 -44.61 10.79 31.02
C GLU A 16 -44.40 11.61 29.72
N ILE A 17 -44.18 12.91 29.81
CA ILE A 17 -43.86 13.77 28.67
C ILE A 17 -42.46 13.45 28.15
N HIS A 18 -41.49 13.25 29.04
CA HIS A 18 -40.12 12.87 28.64
C HIS A 18 -40.09 11.51 27.93
N THR A 19 -40.86 10.55 28.38
CA THR A 19 -40.99 9.25 27.74
C THR A 19 -41.70 9.35 26.38
N LYS A 20 -42.74 10.17 26.27
CA LYS A 20 -43.41 10.45 24.98
C LYS A 20 -42.49 11.15 24.01
N ASP A 21 -41.74 12.16 24.45
CA ASP A 21 -40.77 12.86 23.59
C ASP A 21 -39.71 11.92 23.02
N PHE A 22 -39.24 10.92 23.80
CA PHE A 22 -38.31 9.92 23.30
C PHE A 22 -38.93 9.05 22.20
N PHE A 23 -40.13 8.54 22.40
CA PHE A 23 -40.83 7.75 21.38
C PHE A 23 -41.20 8.61 20.17
N ASP A 24 -41.58 9.84 20.34
CA ASP A 24 -41.88 10.79 19.25
C ASP A 24 -40.62 11.10 18.41
N MET A 25 -39.42 11.06 19.01
CA MET A 25 -38.14 11.23 18.31
C MET A 25 -37.78 10.00 17.45
N ILE A 26 -38.10 8.80 17.88
CA ILE A 26 -37.71 7.59 17.18
C ILE A 26 -38.81 7.00 16.29
N LEU A 27 -40.09 7.33 16.54
CA LEU A 27 -41.18 6.86 15.73
C LEU A 27 -41.46 7.81 14.54
N PRO A 28 -41.74 7.26 13.35
CA PRO A 28 -42.13 8.08 12.21
C PRO A 28 -43.47 8.75 12.46
N GLY A 29 -43.57 10.06 12.22
CA GLY A 29 -44.80 10.83 12.43
C GLY A 29 -46.00 10.34 11.61
N THR A 30 -45.74 9.70 10.46
CA THR A 30 -46.76 9.13 9.58
C THR A 30 -46.25 7.93 8.82
N ILE A 31 -47.14 6.95 8.61
CA ILE A 31 -46.92 5.84 7.65
C ILE A 31 -48.14 5.85 6.72
N LYS A 32 -47.92 5.99 5.40
CA LYS A 32 -48.95 5.96 4.38
C LYS A 32 -48.63 4.98 3.28
N PHE A 33 -49.48 4.00 3.05
CA PHE A 33 -49.31 3.01 1.97
C PHE A 33 -50.12 3.46 0.73
N LEU A 34 -49.46 3.38 -0.43
CA LEU A 34 -50.02 3.61 -1.76
C LEU A 34 -49.90 2.33 -2.60
N SER A 35 -50.30 2.37 -3.85
CA SER A 35 -50.33 1.19 -4.72
C SER A 35 -48.96 0.62 -5.02
N ASP A 36 -47.94 1.46 -5.23
CA ASP A 36 -46.61 1.11 -5.71
C ASP A 36 -45.46 1.55 -4.78
N HIS A 37 -45.79 2.32 -3.74
CA HIS A 37 -44.83 2.79 -2.76
C HIS A 37 -45.52 3.08 -1.42
N TYR A 38 -44.73 3.45 -0.41
CA TYR A 38 -45.23 3.94 0.87
C TYR A 38 -44.33 5.06 1.39
N ILE A 39 -44.87 5.84 2.31
CA ILE A 39 -44.23 7.01 2.90
C ILE A 39 -44.05 6.73 4.40
N VAL A 40 -42.85 6.93 4.92
CA VAL A 40 -42.53 6.81 6.34
C VAL A 40 -41.81 8.09 6.75
N GLY A 41 -42.50 8.95 7.55
CA GLY A 41 -42.00 10.28 7.84
C GLY A 41 -41.72 11.06 6.56
N ASP A 42 -40.47 11.50 6.35
CA ASP A 42 -40.01 12.27 5.20
C ASP A 42 -39.42 11.41 4.07
N SER A 43 -39.57 10.07 4.14
CA SER A 43 -38.96 9.18 3.15
C SER A 43 -39.99 8.43 2.31
N TYR A 44 -39.76 8.42 1.00
CA TYR A 44 -40.50 7.61 0.04
C TYR A 44 -39.80 6.26 -0.11
N ARG A 45 -40.57 5.18 -0.03
CA ARG A 45 -40.04 3.81 -0.02
C ARG A 45 -40.88 2.86 -0.86
N CYS A 46 -40.28 1.83 -1.41
CA CYS A 46 -40.99 0.70 -2.00
C CYS A 46 -40.26 -0.60 -1.72
N VAL A 47 -40.99 -1.70 -1.74
CA VAL A 47 -40.42 -3.05 -1.61
C VAL A 47 -40.68 -3.86 -2.86
N TRP A 48 -39.65 -4.52 -3.34
CA TRP A 48 -39.70 -5.50 -4.43
C TRP A 48 -39.37 -6.88 -3.89
N ALA A 49 -39.92 -7.92 -4.48
CA ALA A 49 -39.59 -9.31 -4.17
C ALA A 49 -38.85 -9.95 -5.35
N ILE A 50 -37.78 -10.67 -5.13
CA ILE A 50 -37.12 -11.44 -6.20
C ILE A 50 -38.02 -12.60 -6.58
N ARG A 51 -38.29 -12.71 -7.87
CA ARG A 51 -39.14 -13.74 -8.47
C ARG A 51 -38.34 -14.85 -9.10
N GLU A 52 -37.29 -14.51 -9.83
CA GLU A 52 -36.44 -15.44 -10.56
C GLU A 52 -34.97 -15.08 -10.33
N TYR A 53 -34.14 -16.10 -10.17
CA TYR A 53 -32.72 -16.02 -9.98
C TYR A 53 -31.98 -16.40 -11.26
N PRO A 54 -30.73 -15.97 -11.47
CA PRO A 54 -29.96 -16.36 -12.63
C PRO A 54 -29.77 -17.89 -12.67
N PRO A 55 -29.60 -18.48 -13.84
CA PRO A 55 -29.43 -19.92 -14.00
C PRO A 55 -28.13 -20.46 -13.37
N SER A 56 -27.10 -19.62 -13.22
CA SER A 56 -25.84 -19.94 -12.56
C SER A 56 -25.46 -18.82 -11.59
N THR A 57 -24.81 -19.19 -10.47
CA THR A 57 -24.23 -18.28 -9.48
C THR A 57 -22.71 -18.38 -9.48
N GLU A 58 -22.08 -18.56 -10.66
CA GLU A 58 -20.63 -18.61 -10.78
C GLU A 58 -19.97 -17.30 -10.34
N GLU A 59 -20.65 -16.17 -10.53
CA GLU A 59 -20.24 -14.88 -9.97
C GLU A 59 -20.60 -14.85 -8.47
N GLN A 60 -19.60 -14.82 -7.64
CA GLN A 60 -19.78 -14.73 -6.19
C GLN A 60 -20.43 -13.40 -5.80
N ALA A 61 -21.21 -13.42 -4.70
CA ALA A 61 -21.78 -12.24 -4.08
C ALA A 61 -22.66 -11.37 -5.03
N ILE A 62 -23.55 -12.01 -5.80
CA ILE A 62 -24.44 -11.36 -6.79
C ILE A 62 -25.32 -10.21 -6.23
N LEU A 63 -25.60 -10.21 -4.91
CA LEU A 63 -26.37 -9.15 -4.25
C LEU A 63 -25.50 -8.09 -3.56
N SER A 64 -24.18 -8.21 -3.60
CA SER A 64 -23.27 -7.30 -2.90
C SER A 64 -23.34 -5.86 -3.40
N GLN A 65 -23.42 -5.67 -4.71
CA GLN A 65 -23.53 -4.34 -5.32
C GLN A 65 -24.83 -3.64 -4.92
N LEU A 66 -25.92 -4.40 -4.74
CA LEU A 66 -27.18 -3.87 -4.24
C LEU A 66 -27.08 -3.47 -2.76
N ALA A 67 -26.42 -4.28 -1.93
CA ALA A 67 -26.28 -4.01 -0.51
C ALA A 67 -25.41 -2.79 -0.20
N ASP A 68 -24.45 -2.47 -1.07
CA ASP A 68 -23.54 -1.32 -0.91
C ASP A 68 -24.18 0.02 -1.34
N ARG A 69 -25.37 0.00 -1.97
CA ARG A 69 -26.02 1.23 -2.42
C ARG A 69 -26.78 1.95 -1.31
N ASN A 70 -26.57 3.25 -1.23
CA ASN A 70 -27.35 4.11 -0.33
C ASN A 70 -28.85 4.05 -0.65
N GLY A 71 -29.65 3.84 0.36
CA GLY A 71 -31.11 3.75 0.21
C GLY A 71 -31.63 2.37 -0.22
N VAL A 72 -30.78 1.35 -0.25
CA VAL A 72 -31.19 -0.04 -0.50
C VAL A 72 -31.07 -0.85 0.80
N THR A 73 -32.09 -1.64 1.10
CA THR A 73 -32.08 -2.60 2.20
C THR A 73 -32.47 -3.97 1.65
N LEU A 74 -31.64 -4.98 1.92
CA LEU A 74 -31.91 -6.37 1.55
C LEU A 74 -32.41 -7.16 2.75
N ARG A 75 -33.45 -7.98 2.53
CA ARG A 75 -33.94 -8.94 3.52
C ARG A 75 -34.00 -10.31 2.90
N ILE A 76 -33.21 -11.24 3.43
CA ILE A 76 -33.13 -12.62 2.97
C ILE A 76 -33.74 -13.54 4.02
N TYR A 77 -34.76 -14.29 3.65
CA TYR A 77 -35.34 -15.33 4.46
C TYR A 77 -34.91 -16.67 3.90
N HIS A 78 -34.53 -17.59 4.77
CA HIS A 78 -34.23 -18.96 4.39
C HIS A 78 -34.74 -19.95 5.45
N ARG A 79 -35.14 -21.11 5.00
CA ARG A 79 -35.47 -22.25 5.83
C ARG A 79 -35.03 -23.55 5.17
N LEU A 80 -34.70 -24.55 5.97
CA LEU A 80 -34.31 -25.86 5.44
C LEU A 80 -35.50 -26.53 4.76
N VAL A 81 -35.25 -27.21 3.64
CA VAL A 81 -36.18 -28.11 2.98
C VAL A 81 -36.11 -29.45 3.70
N GLU A 82 -37.25 -29.94 4.23
CA GLU A 82 -37.29 -31.22 4.88
C GLU A 82 -36.98 -32.38 3.91
N SER A 83 -36.36 -33.46 4.39
CA SER A 83 -35.91 -34.57 3.54
C SER A 83 -37.04 -35.24 2.73
N MET A 84 -38.25 -35.27 3.28
CA MET A 84 -39.43 -35.79 2.55
C MET A 84 -39.89 -34.82 1.44
N GLU A 85 -39.87 -33.53 1.73
CA GLU A 85 -40.21 -32.47 0.77
C GLU A 85 -39.16 -32.41 -0.36
N GLN A 86 -37.86 -32.49 -0.02
CA GLN A 86 -36.76 -32.54 -0.99
C GLN A 86 -36.95 -33.67 -2.01
N ARG A 87 -37.31 -34.89 -1.55
CA ARG A 87 -37.58 -36.01 -2.45
C ARG A 87 -38.73 -35.73 -3.40
N LYS A 88 -39.84 -35.14 -2.90
CA LYS A 88 -40.99 -34.77 -3.73
C LYS A 88 -40.65 -33.70 -4.76
N ILE A 89 -39.91 -32.67 -4.38
CA ILE A 89 -39.46 -31.59 -5.29
C ILE A 89 -38.67 -32.19 -6.44
N ILE A 90 -37.65 -33.00 -6.14
CA ILE A 90 -36.78 -33.63 -7.13
C ILE A 90 -37.58 -34.59 -8.04
N GLN A 91 -38.44 -35.44 -7.47
CA GLN A 91 -39.27 -36.33 -8.27
C GLN A 91 -40.22 -35.59 -9.20
N ASN A 92 -40.85 -34.51 -8.73
CA ASN A 92 -41.73 -33.68 -9.53
C ASN A 92 -40.99 -32.96 -10.67
N ALA A 93 -39.78 -32.40 -10.40
CA ALA A 93 -38.92 -31.76 -11.41
C ALA A 93 -38.52 -32.79 -12.48
N THR A 94 -38.03 -33.96 -12.07
CA THR A 94 -37.65 -35.03 -13.00
C THR A 94 -38.85 -35.49 -13.84
N ARG A 95 -40.01 -35.67 -13.23
CA ARG A 95 -41.23 -36.10 -13.95
C ARG A 95 -41.72 -35.07 -14.98
N ARG A 96 -41.73 -33.77 -14.60
CA ARG A 96 -42.13 -32.68 -15.50
C ARG A 96 -41.19 -32.56 -16.70
N ASN A 97 -39.89 -32.62 -16.48
CA ASN A 97 -38.91 -32.51 -17.55
C ASN A 97 -38.96 -33.73 -18.49
N ARG A 98 -39.14 -34.94 -17.97
CA ARG A 98 -39.34 -36.13 -18.81
C ARG A 98 -40.61 -36.07 -19.66
N LEU A 99 -41.70 -35.48 -19.14
CA LEU A 99 -42.94 -35.32 -19.91
C LEU A 99 -42.77 -34.27 -21.03
N LYS A 100 -42.01 -33.21 -20.81
CA LYS A 100 -41.75 -32.18 -21.79
C LYS A 100 -40.74 -32.62 -22.86
N SER A 101 -39.72 -33.40 -22.50
CA SER A 101 -38.74 -33.94 -23.46
C SER A 101 -39.33 -34.94 -24.46
N GLY A 102 -40.56 -35.42 -24.27
CA GLY A 102 -41.30 -36.23 -25.26
C GLY A 102 -42.33 -35.44 -26.06
N GLY A 103 -42.34 -34.11 -26.04
CA GLY A 103 -43.28 -33.25 -26.73
C GLY A 103 -42.91 -33.02 -28.20
N ASN A 104 -43.88 -32.47 -28.97
CA ASN A 104 -43.67 -32.18 -30.40
C ASN A 104 -42.97 -30.81 -30.66
N ASP A 105 -42.76 -29.99 -29.65
CA ASP A 105 -42.06 -28.69 -29.79
C ASP A 105 -40.55 -28.87 -29.52
N VAL A 106 -39.75 -28.59 -30.57
CA VAL A 106 -38.31 -28.80 -30.54
C VAL A 106 -37.64 -27.89 -29.50
N ASN A 107 -38.10 -26.65 -29.33
CA ASN A 107 -37.52 -25.72 -28.35
C ASN A 107 -37.84 -26.16 -26.91
N GLU A 108 -39.08 -26.57 -26.62
CA GLU A 108 -39.45 -27.11 -25.29
C GLU A 108 -38.74 -28.43 -24.99
N THR A 109 -38.43 -29.23 -25.99
CA THR A 109 -37.70 -30.50 -25.84
C THR A 109 -36.24 -30.26 -25.48
N ILE A 110 -35.54 -29.36 -26.17
CA ILE A 110 -34.14 -29.00 -25.92
C ILE A 110 -34.01 -28.39 -24.49
N GLU A 111 -34.91 -27.47 -24.16
CA GLU A 111 -34.93 -26.86 -22.81
C GLU A 111 -35.22 -27.90 -21.70
N ALA A 112 -36.11 -28.84 -21.94
CA ALA A 112 -36.42 -29.89 -21.00
C ALA A 112 -35.27 -30.90 -20.82
N GLU A 113 -34.53 -31.20 -21.87
CA GLU A 113 -33.33 -32.05 -21.81
C GLU A 113 -32.20 -31.37 -21.05
N GLY A 114 -31.94 -30.08 -21.28
CA GLY A 114 -30.99 -29.27 -20.52
C GLY A 114 -31.33 -29.24 -19.02
N ASN A 115 -32.59 -28.93 -18.70
CA ASN A 115 -33.07 -28.91 -17.32
C ASN A 115 -33.00 -30.30 -16.64
N LEU A 116 -33.16 -31.40 -17.41
CA LEU A 116 -32.98 -32.75 -16.85
C LEU A 116 -31.51 -33.05 -16.52
N GLN A 117 -30.61 -32.62 -17.35
CA GLN A 117 -29.17 -32.71 -17.11
C GLN A 117 -28.78 -31.96 -15.84
N ASP A 118 -29.25 -30.72 -15.69
CA ASP A 118 -29.01 -29.88 -14.50
C ASP A 118 -29.55 -30.53 -13.22
N VAL A 119 -30.74 -31.16 -13.29
CA VAL A 119 -31.29 -31.91 -12.15
C VAL A 119 -30.45 -33.14 -11.78
N ILE A 120 -29.87 -33.82 -12.77
CA ILE A 120 -28.97 -34.97 -12.54
C ILE A 120 -27.68 -34.49 -11.87
N GLU A 121 -27.10 -33.41 -12.36
CA GLU A 121 -25.89 -32.82 -11.79
C GLU A 121 -26.11 -32.30 -10.39
N LEU A 122 -27.20 -31.59 -10.14
CA LEU A 122 -27.62 -31.17 -8.81
C LEU A 122 -27.75 -32.37 -7.85
N LEU A 123 -28.38 -33.45 -8.30
CA LEU A 123 -28.53 -34.69 -7.49
C LEU A 123 -27.19 -35.34 -7.16
N ALA A 124 -26.24 -35.32 -8.13
CA ALA A 124 -24.91 -35.84 -7.93
C ALA A 124 -24.17 -35.01 -6.87
N ASN A 125 -24.25 -33.68 -6.97
CA ASN A 125 -23.65 -32.73 -6.03
C ASN A 125 -24.25 -32.83 -4.63
N LEU A 126 -25.57 -32.88 -4.51
CA LEU A 126 -26.27 -33.05 -3.23
C LEU A 126 -25.87 -34.36 -2.53
N ARG A 127 -25.65 -35.45 -3.28
CA ARG A 127 -25.21 -36.73 -2.73
C ARG A 127 -23.74 -36.73 -2.34
N LYS A 128 -22.89 -36.18 -3.18
CA LYS A 128 -21.42 -36.13 -2.98
C LYS A 128 -21.07 -35.24 -1.81
N ASN A 129 -21.67 -34.06 -1.74
CA ASN A 129 -21.30 -33.00 -0.78
C ASN A 129 -22.24 -33.02 0.46
N LYS A 130 -23.28 -33.82 0.48
CA LYS A 130 -24.35 -33.81 1.51
C LYS A 130 -24.96 -32.41 1.70
N GLU A 131 -25.06 -31.65 0.62
CA GLU A 131 -25.52 -30.29 0.64
C GLU A 131 -27.02 -30.19 0.88
N PRO A 132 -27.52 -29.34 1.81
CA PRO A 132 -28.94 -29.16 2.02
C PRO A 132 -29.55 -28.23 0.96
N LEU A 133 -30.84 -28.44 0.67
CA LEU A 133 -31.66 -27.49 -0.06
C LEU A 133 -32.33 -26.51 0.90
N LEU A 134 -32.46 -25.26 0.49
CA LEU A 134 -33.10 -24.19 1.25
C LEU A 134 -34.25 -23.59 0.48
N HIS A 135 -35.36 -23.28 1.14
CA HIS A 135 -36.36 -22.35 0.66
C HIS A 135 -35.84 -20.94 0.93
N VAL A 136 -35.73 -20.11 -0.10
CA VAL A 136 -35.19 -18.77 -0.02
C VAL A 136 -36.15 -17.75 -0.61
N SER A 137 -36.35 -16.63 0.06
CA SER A 137 -37.04 -15.46 -0.46
C SER A 137 -36.23 -14.20 -0.14
N VAL A 138 -36.11 -13.31 -1.12
CA VAL A 138 -35.35 -12.06 -0.99
C VAL A 138 -36.26 -10.88 -1.30
N PHE A 139 -36.27 -9.91 -0.39
CA PHE A 139 -36.98 -8.65 -0.52
C PHE A 139 -35.97 -7.50 -0.55
N ILE A 140 -36.24 -6.52 -1.42
CA ILE A 140 -35.42 -5.34 -1.65
C ILE A 140 -36.26 -4.12 -1.31
N GLU A 141 -35.91 -3.39 -0.25
CA GLU A 141 -36.51 -2.07 0.04
C GLU A 141 -35.65 -0.98 -0.61
N LEU A 142 -36.27 -0.08 -1.33
CA LEU A 142 -35.66 1.11 -1.90
C LEU A 142 -36.20 2.35 -1.16
N LYS A 143 -35.32 3.25 -0.76
CA LYS A 143 -35.63 4.43 0.06
C LYS A 143 -34.98 5.69 -0.51
N ALA A 144 -35.75 6.77 -0.63
CA ALA A 144 -35.27 8.08 -1.02
C ALA A 144 -36.01 9.23 -0.29
N ARG A 145 -35.43 10.44 -0.32
CA ARG A 145 -36.04 11.62 0.29
C ARG A 145 -37.08 12.31 -0.58
N SER A 146 -37.14 12.01 -1.88
CA SER A 146 -38.16 12.50 -2.79
C SER A 146 -38.64 11.41 -3.74
N MET A 147 -39.82 11.60 -4.33
CA MET A 147 -40.38 10.64 -5.28
C MET A 147 -39.56 10.55 -6.59
N GLU A 148 -38.96 11.68 -7.03
CA GLU A 148 -38.09 11.72 -8.21
C GLU A 148 -36.85 10.85 -7.97
N LYS A 149 -36.16 11.04 -6.83
CA LYS A 149 -34.99 10.24 -6.45
C LYS A 149 -35.33 8.77 -6.22
N LEU A 150 -36.55 8.45 -5.74
CA LEU A 150 -36.99 7.06 -5.64
C LEU A 150 -37.12 6.42 -7.03
N LYS A 151 -37.68 7.14 -8.01
CA LYS A 151 -37.82 6.65 -9.39
C LYS A 151 -36.46 6.46 -10.07
N GLU A 152 -35.51 7.38 -9.86
CA GLU A 152 -34.12 7.24 -10.32
C GLU A 152 -33.50 5.98 -9.76
N LEU A 153 -33.55 5.79 -8.44
CA LEU A 153 -33.04 4.60 -7.76
C LEU A 153 -33.70 3.31 -8.26
N GLN A 154 -35.02 3.34 -8.47
CA GLN A 154 -35.77 2.20 -9.04
C GLN A 154 -35.28 1.85 -10.44
N SER A 155 -34.99 2.84 -11.28
CA SER A 155 -34.47 2.63 -12.64
C SER A 155 -33.08 2.00 -12.62
N ASP A 156 -32.19 2.53 -11.79
CA ASP A 156 -30.81 2.04 -11.64
C ASP A 156 -30.77 0.60 -11.15
N ILE A 157 -31.54 0.31 -10.09
CA ILE A 157 -31.63 -1.05 -9.53
C ILE A 157 -32.27 -2.02 -10.53
N ALA A 158 -33.28 -1.60 -11.27
CA ALA A 158 -33.90 -2.44 -12.30
C ALA A 158 -32.92 -2.79 -13.43
N MET A 159 -32.07 -1.84 -13.86
CA MET A 159 -31.02 -2.12 -14.85
C MET A 159 -29.99 -3.11 -14.31
N GLU A 160 -29.56 -2.94 -13.07
CA GLU A 160 -28.57 -3.82 -12.43
C GLU A 160 -29.11 -5.25 -12.28
N LEU A 161 -30.34 -5.40 -11.77
CA LEU A 161 -31.01 -6.70 -11.68
C LEU A 161 -31.18 -7.37 -13.04
N THR A 162 -31.52 -6.61 -14.07
CA THR A 162 -31.64 -7.12 -15.45
C THR A 162 -30.29 -7.62 -15.98
N ARG A 163 -29.19 -6.90 -15.72
CA ARG A 163 -27.83 -7.35 -16.08
C ARG A 163 -27.47 -8.65 -15.37
N SER A 164 -27.86 -8.79 -14.12
CA SER A 164 -27.65 -9.99 -13.31
C SER A 164 -28.68 -11.10 -13.59
N LYS A 165 -29.56 -10.94 -14.59
CA LYS A 165 -30.63 -11.90 -14.93
C LYS A 165 -31.56 -12.23 -13.75
N ILE A 166 -31.79 -11.25 -12.88
CA ILE A 166 -32.70 -11.36 -11.75
C ILE A 166 -34.00 -10.64 -12.09
N SER A 167 -35.14 -11.32 -12.01
CA SER A 167 -36.44 -10.71 -12.16
C SER A 167 -37.12 -10.45 -10.82
N VAL A 168 -37.83 -9.31 -10.72
CA VAL A 168 -38.50 -8.86 -9.49
C VAL A 168 -39.98 -8.60 -9.72
N ASP A 169 -40.77 -8.80 -8.68
CA ASP A 169 -42.13 -8.34 -8.55
C ASP A 169 -42.14 -7.06 -7.71
N ARG A 170 -42.77 -5.99 -8.25
CA ARG A 170 -42.82 -4.67 -7.59
C ARG A 170 -43.85 -4.58 -6.46
N LEU A 171 -44.50 -5.69 -6.11
CA LEU A 171 -45.48 -5.81 -5.01
C LEU A 171 -46.58 -4.74 -5.09
N THR A 172 -47.10 -4.48 -6.29
CA THR A 172 -48.19 -3.51 -6.49
C THR A 172 -49.42 -3.89 -5.63
N LEU A 173 -49.99 -2.91 -4.93
CA LEU A 173 -51.09 -3.05 -3.96
C LEU A 173 -50.74 -3.86 -2.70
N ARG A 174 -49.51 -4.31 -2.54
CA ARG A 174 -49.03 -5.14 -1.43
C ARG A 174 -47.82 -4.56 -0.70
N GLN A 175 -47.65 -3.24 -0.80
CA GLN A 175 -46.53 -2.53 -0.18
C GLN A 175 -46.55 -2.61 1.37
N LYS A 176 -47.71 -2.78 1.99
CA LYS A 176 -47.85 -2.98 3.43
C LYS A 176 -47.24 -4.31 3.88
N GLU A 177 -47.54 -5.40 3.20
CA GLU A 177 -46.95 -6.71 3.47
C GLU A 177 -45.45 -6.69 3.16
N GLY A 178 -45.04 -5.99 2.10
CA GLY A 178 -43.63 -5.75 1.78
C GLY A 178 -42.91 -5.03 2.91
N PHE A 179 -43.45 -3.95 3.42
CA PHE A 179 -42.91 -3.20 4.57
C PHE A 179 -42.72 -4.10 5.80
N LEU A 180 -43.76 -4.86 6.17
CA LEU A 180 -43.66 -5.78 7.31
C LEU A 180 -42.61 -6.90 7.11
N SER A 181 -42.38 -7.29 5.86
CA SER A 181 -41.37 -8.31 5.52
C SER A 181 -39.94 -7.78 5.54
N VAL A 182 -39.70 -6.44 5.41
CA VAL A 182 -38.33 -5.87 5.44
C VAL A 182 -37.92 -5.31 6.80
N LEU A 183 -38.83 -5.24 7.76
CA LEU A 183 -38.49 -4.83 9.13
C LEU A 183 -37.44 -5.74 9.75
N PRO A 184 -36.51 -5.24 10.56
CA PRO A 184 -35.45 -6.03 11.21
C PRO A 184 -35.97 -7.21 12.02
N VAL A 185 -37.13 -7.06 12.67
CA VAL A 185 -37.83 -8.09 13.46
C VAL A 185 -39.04 -8.64 12.71
N GLY A 186 -39.18 -8.33 11.42
CA GLY A 186 -40.33 -8.79 10.61
C GLY A 186 -40.24 -10.27 10.26
N ALA A 187 -41.37 -10.79 9.79
CA ALA A 187 -41.50 -12.13 9.23
C ALA A 187 -41.99 -12.04 7.78
N ASN A 188 -41.62 -13.02 6.97
CA ASN A 188 -42.10 -13.12 5.59
C ASN A 188 -43.62 -13.18 5.54
N GLN A 189 -44.29 -12.10 5.12
CA GLN A 189 -45.75 -12.00 5.03
C GLN A 189 -46.33 -12.68 3.80
N PHE A 190 -45.48 -13.07 2.86
CA PHE A 190 -45.88 -13.70 1.60
C PHE A 190 -45.83 -15.23 1.62
N GLY A 191 -45.32 -15.82 2.72
CA GLY A 191 -45.19 -17.27 2.86
C GLY A 191 -44.38 -17.87 1.70
N ALA A 192 -44.92 -18.95 1.11
CA ALA A 192 -44.25 -19.66 0.01
C ALA A 192 -44.31 -18.97 -1.36
N GLN A 193 -45.02 -17.85 -1.51
CA GLN A 193 -45.27 -17.21 -2.84
C GLN A 193 -43.99 -16.84 -3.55
N TYR A 194 -43.00 -16.27 -2.83
CA TYR A 194 -41.70 -15.86 -3.37
C TYR A 194 -40.56 -16.77 -2.95
N GLU A 195 -40.87 -17.91 -2.32
CA GLU A 195 -39.84 -18.90 -2.00
C GLU A 195 -39.37 -19.63 -3.26
N ARG A 196 -38.05 -19.76 -3.39
CA ARG A 196 -37.40 -20.64 -4.38
C ARG A 196 -36.50 -21.62 -3.66
N VAL A 197 -36.47 -22.84 -4.20
CA VAL A 197 -35.62 -23.90 -3.63
C VAL A 197 -34.27 -23.85 -4.29
N LEU A 198 -33.24 -23.57 -3.52
CA LEU A 198 -31.85 -23.38 -3.96
C LEU A 198 -30.91 -24.25 -3.12
N PRO A 199 -29.77 -24.72 -3.70
CA PRO A 199 -28.70 -25.34 -2.94
C PRO A 199 -28.10 -24.35 -1.95
N ALA A 200 -27.58 -24.85 -0.82
CA ALA A 200 -26.96 -24.00 0.20
C ALA A 200 -25.74 -23.20 -0.35
N SER A 201 -24.98 -23.77 -1.26
CA SER A 201 -23.87 -23.08 -1.97
C SER A 201 -24.36 -21.87 -2.76
N SER A 202 -25.46 -22.00 -3.49
CA SER A 202 -26.07 -20.90 -4.24
C SER A 202 -26.57 -19.79 -3.30
N VAL A 203 -27.11 -20.17 -2.13
CA VAL A 203 -27.54 -19.20 -1.11
C VAL A 203 -26.34 -18.49 -0.49
N ALA A 204 -25.24 -19.21 -0.25
CA ALA A 204 -24.01 -18.62 0.25
C ALA A 204 -23.43 -17.57 -0.73
N ASN A 205 -23.54 -17.80 -2.05
CA ASN A 205 -23.14 -16.83 -3.07
C ASN A 205 -24.03 -15.56 -3.12
N MET A 206 -25.19 -15.58 -2.46
CA MET A 206 -26.03 -14.38 -2.28
C MET A 206 -25.64 -13.56 -1.06
N TYR A 207 -24.62 -13.98 -0.29
CA TYR A 207 -24.17 -13.26 0.90
C TYR A 207 -23.77 -11.83 0.53
N PRO A 208 -24.50 -10.81 1.04
CA PRO A 208 -24.34 -9.45 0.55
C PRO A 208 -23.24 -8.67 1.27
N PHE A 209 -22.68 -9.25 2.33
CA PHE A 209 -21.71 -8.56 3.16
C PHE A 209 -20.30 -8.80 2.63
N ASN A 210 -19.75 -7.79 1.98
CA ASN A 210 -18.34 -7.74 1.60
C ASN A 210 -17.58 -7.00 2.70
N PHE A 211 -16.95 -7.75 3.58
CA PHE A 211 -16.08 -7.20 4.59
C PHE A 211 -14.64 -7.54 4.23
N SER A 212 -13.83 -6.53 3.98
CA SER A 212 -12.43 -6.71 3.63
C SER A 212 -11.47 -5.87 4.46
N GLY A 213 -11.91 -5.27 5.55
CA GLY A 213 -11.07 -4.43 6.41
C GLY A 213 -9.82 -5.15 6.93
N LYS A 214 -8.81 -4.37 7.26
CA LYS A 214 -7.59 -4.84 7.92
C LYS A 214 -7.44 -4.11 9.25
N THR A 215 -7.27 -4.88 10.32
CA THR A 215 -7.04 -4.33 11.65
C THR A 215 -5.92 -5.13 12.31
N ASP A 216 -4.70 -4.63 12.17
CA ASP A 216 -3.57 -5.16 12.93
C ASP A 216 -3.62 -4.64 14.38
N PRO A 217 -3.24 -5.44 15.41
CA PRO A 217 -3.36 -5.05 16.82
C PRO A 217 -2.67 -3.74 17.20
N HIS A 218 -1.52 -3.46 16.59
CA HIS A 218 -0.76 -2.21 16.76
C HIS A 218 -0.77 -1.36 15.49
N GLY A 219 -1.79 -1.55 14.64
CA GLY A 219 -1.89 -0.92 13.35
C GLY A 219 -2.21 0.57 13.43
N SER A 220 -1.53 1.35 12.61
CA SER A 220 -1.83 2.75 12.37
C SER A 220 -2.83 2.91 11.23
N TYR A 221 -3.77 3.85 11.39
CA TYR A 221 -4.77 4.13 10.37
C TYR A 221 -4.15 4.75 9.12
N ILE A 222 -4.48 4.19 7.95
CA ILE A 222 -3.99 4.69 6.66
C ILE A 222 -5.12 5.04 5.67
N GLY A 223 -6.37 4.72 5.99
CA GLY A 223 -7.52 5.01 5.14
C GLY A 223 -8.63 3.99 5.27
N ARG A 224 -9.43 3.89 4.23
CA ARG A 224 -10.56 2.97 4.16
C ARG A 224 -10.51 2.13 2.88
N ASP A 225 -11.09 0.97 2.94
CA ASP A 225 -11.32 0.16 1.75
C ASP A 225 -12.54 0.66 0.94
N LYS A 226 -12.82 0.02 -0.21
CA LYS A 226 -13.96 0.37 -1.05
C LYS A 226 -15.34 0.22 -0.36
N TYR A 227 -15.41 -0.48 0.76
CA TYR A 227 -16.64 -0.67 1.55
C TYR A 227 -16.74 0.29 2.75
N GLY A 228 -15.80 1.22 2.87
CA GLY A 228 -15.75 2.18 3.97
C GLY A 228 -15.16 1.62 5.26
N THR A 229 -14.62 0.38 5.25
CA THR A 229 -13.98 -0.23 6.42
C THR A 229 -12.60 0.35 6.65
N ASN A 230 -12.25 0.62 7.89
CA ASN A 230 -10.95 1.17 8.24
C ASN A 230 -9.82 0.16 7.95
N ILE A 231 -8.71 0.67 7.43
CA ILE A 231 -7.48 -0.08 7.22
C ILE A 231 -6.45 0.41 8.24
N LEU A 232 -6.12 -0.46 9.19
CA LEU A 232 -5.09 -0.25 10.22
C LEU A 232 -3.96 -1.23 9.97
N VAL A 233 -2.76 -0.69 9.72
CA VAL A 233 -1.58 -1.47 9.34
C VAL A 233 -0.47 -1.32 10.35
N ASP A 234 0.04 -2.44 10.83
CA ASP A 234 1.32 -2.53 11.53
C ASP A 234 2.38 -2.95 10.50
N PHE A 235 3.21 -1.98 10.07
CA PHE A 235 4.25 -2.20 9.08
C PHE A 235 5.36 -3.14 9.56
N ASP A 236 5.49 -3.33 10.86
CA ASP A 236 6.52 -4.18 11.47
C ASP A 236 6.04 -5.60 11.77
N ARG A 237 4.75 -5.85 11.60
CA ARG A 237 4.17 -7.18 11.84
C ARG A 237 4.76 -8.21 10.89
N ARG A 238 5.36 -9.26 11.48
CA ARG A 238 5.94 -10.39 10.75
C ARG A 238 4.97 -11.57 10.69
N ALA A 239 4.95 -12.24 9.55
CA ALA A 239 4.22 -13.48 9.30
C ALA A 239 4.97 -14.29 8.23
N GLU A 240 4.50 -15.48 7.90
CA GLU A 240 5.11 -16.33 6.88
C GLU A 240 5.17 -15.63 5.51
N ASP A 241 4.11 -14.89 5.16
CA ASP A 241 3.99 -14.10 3.92
C ASP A 241 4.44 -12.63 4.06
N LYS A 242 4.86 -12.20 5.27
CA LYS A 242 5.26 -10.82 5.60
C LYS A 242 6.68 -10.80 6.18
N THR A 243 7.65 -10.91 5.29
CA THR A 243 9.04 -11.16 5.69
C THR A 243 9.86 -9.91 5.97
N THR A 244 9.45 -8.74 5.48
CA THR A 244 10.15 -7.46 5.65
C THR A 244 9.19 -6.33 6.03
N SER A 245 9.71 -5.23 6.61
CA SER A 245 8.96 -3.97 6.81
C SER A 245 9.19 -2.99 5.66
N ASN A 246 9.79 -3.41 4.57
CA ASN A 246 10.04 -2.53 3.44
C ASN A 246 8.72 -2.18 2.74
N ILE A 247 8.63 -0.93 2.29
CA ILE A 247 7.44 -0.35 1.66
C ILE A 247 7.80 0.15 0.27
N LEU A 248 6.93 -0.10 -0.70
CA LEU A 248 7.01 0.41 -2.06
C LEU A 248 5.76 1.20 -2.40
N ILE A 249 5.93 2.41 -2.92
CA ILE A 249 4.85 3.30 -3.34
C ILE A 249 5.08 3.66 -4.81
N LEU A 250 4.20 3.22 -5.70
CA LEU A 250 4.29 3.48 -7.14
C LEU A 250 3.03 4.16 -7.67
N GLY A 251 3.19 5.04 -8.63
CA GLY A 251 2.09 5.66 -9.36
C GLY A 251 2.44 7.04 -9.90
N ASN A 252 1.69 7.50 -10.86
CA ASN A 252 1.92 8.78 -11.54
C ASN A 252 1.89 9.99 -10.61
N SER A 253 2.41 11.11 -11.10
CA SER A 253 2.33 12.40 -10.41
C SER A 253 0.88 12.80 -10.10
N GLY A 254 0.66 13.47 -8.97
CA GLY A 254 -0.66 13.98 -8.57
C GLY A 254 -1.66 12.94 -8.05
N GLN A 255 -1.31 11.66 -7.97
CA GLN A 255 -2.21 10.58 -7.51
C GLN A 255 -2.32 10.46 -5.99
N GLY A 256 -1.47 11.13 -5.21
CA GLY A 256 -1.50 11.13 -3.75
C GLY A 256 -0.36 10.33 -3.08
N LYS A 257 0.71 9.99 -3.82
CA LYS A 257 1.88 9.28 -3.27
C LYS A 257 2.53 10.02 -2.10
N SER A 258 2.89 11.31 -2.28
CA SER A 258 3.51 12.12 -1.22
C SER A 258 2.59 12.28 -0.01
N TYR A 259 1.26 12.35 -0.22
CA TYR A 259 0.29 12.39 0.87
C TYR A 259 0.31 11.09 1.68
N LEU A 260 0.30 9.92 1.02
CA LEU A 260 0.43 8.63 1.68
C LEU A 260 1.79 8.51 2.38
N LEU A 261 2.88 8.92 1.72
CA LEU A 261 4.22 8.84 2.30
C LEU A 261 4.33 9.69 3.57
N LYS A 262 3.81 10.92 3.56
CA LYS A 262 3.73 11.77 4.77
C LYS A 262 2.92 11.11 5.89
N LEU A 263 1.80 10.47 5.57
CA LEU A 263 1.01 9.73 6.54
C LEU A 263 1.78 8.54 7.13
N ILE A 264 2.47 7.76 6.29
CA ILE A 264 3.30 6.63 6.74
C ILE A 264 4.44 7.11 7.64
N LEU A 265 5.17 8.15 7.23
CA LEU A 265 6.26 8.74 8.03
C LEU A 265 5.75 9.23 9.39
N THR A 266 4.61 9.92 9.42
CA THR A 266 3.98 10.35 10.67
C THR A 266 3.64 9.16 11.57
N ASN A 267 3.03 8.12 11.03
CA ASN A 267 2.67 6.90 11.77
C ASN A 267 3.91 6.17 12.33
N ILE A 268 4.98 6.07 11.53
CA ILE A 268 6.25 5.47 11.95
C ILE A 268 6.90 6.32 13.05
N ARG A 269 6.83 7.64 12.96
CA ARG A 269 7.35 8.52 14.00
C ARG A 269 6.57 8.41 15.31
N GLU A 270 5.24 8.28 15.24
CA GLU A 270 4.36 8.03 16.39
C GLU A 270 4.68 6.68 17.07
N SER A 271 5.09 5.67 16.33
CA SER A 271 5.54 4.39 16.90
C SER A 271 6.90 4.47 17.61
N GLY A 272 7.54 5.64 17.62
CA GLY A 272 8.82 5.88 18.30
C GLY A 272 10.06 5.62 17.43
N LYS A 273 9.90 5.16 16.18
CA LYS A 273 11.03 4.91 15.28
C LYS A 273 11.66 6.21 14.78
N ARG A 274 12.94 6.14 14.52
CA ARG A 274 13.70 7.18 13.84
C ARG A 274 13.40 7.17 12.35
N ILE A 275 13.41 8.35 11.73
CA ILE A 275 13.17 8.51 10.28
C ILE A 275 14.33 9.27 9.65
N ILE A 276 14.73 8.83 8.46
CA ILE A 276 15.64 9.55 7.57
C ILE A 276 14.98 9.61 6.21
N CYS A 277 14.68 10.81 5.73
CA CYS A 277 13.98 11.05 4.47
C CYS A 277 14.89 11.75 3.47
N LEU A 278 14.96 11.26 2.24
CA LEU A 278 15.55 11.97 1.10
C LEU A 278 14.44 12.72 0.37
N ASP A 279 14.60 14.05 0.26
CA ASP A 279 13.61 14.99 -0.28
C ASP A 279 14.15 15.74 -1.50
N PRO A 280 13.89 15.25 -2.72
CA PRO A 280 14.37 15.91 -3.94
C PRO A 280 13.52 17.10 -4.40
N GLU A 281 12.28 17.24 -3.88
CA GLU A 281 11.33 18.27 -4.32
C GLU A 281 11.06 19.35 -3.25
N SER A 282 11.66 19.22 -2.06
CA SER A 282 11.41 20.09 -0.89
C SER A 282 9.93 20.03 -0.43
N GLU A 283 9.37 18.83 -0.37
CA GLU A 283 7.99 18.62 0.03
C GLU A 283 7.82 18.31 1.53
N TYR A 284 8.90 17.93 2.24
CA TYR A 284 8.85 17.40 3.61
C TYR A 284 9.32 18.38 4.68
N GLU A 285 9.69 19.62 4.32
CA GLU A 285 10.17 20.64 5.26
C GLU A 285 9.13 20.97 6.34
N ASP A 286 7.88 21.31 5.92
CA ASP A 286 6.79 21.62 6.87
C ASP A 286 6.52 20.45 7.82
N LEU A 287 6.52 19.20 7.33
CA LEU A 287 6.34 18.01 8.15
C LEU A 287 7.51 17.79 9.11
N CYS A 288 8.74 18.06 8.66
CA CYS A 288 9.94 17.96 9.47
C CYS A 288 9.87 18.90 10.68
N ASP A 289 9.52 20.16 10.43
CA ASP A 289 9.37 21.18 11.48
C ASP A 289 8.25 20.82 12.46
N ALA A 290 7.10 20.39 11.95
CA ALA A 290 5.96 20.01 12.79
C ALA A 290 6.25 18.81 13.70
N LEU A 291 7.13 17.89 13.29
CA LEU A 291 7.54 16.72 14.07
C LEU A 291 8.81 16.96 14.91
N GLY A 292 9.32 18.20 14.97
CA GLY A 292 10.53 18.56 15.71
C GLY A 292 11.78 17.90 15.13
N GLY A 293 11.83 17.76 13.81
CA GLY A 293 12.92 17.17 13.05
C GLY A 293 14.04 18.16 12.73
N CYS A 294 14.97 17.72 11.90
CA CYS A 294 16.05 18.52 11.34
C CYS A 294 16.04 18.43 9.81
N TYR A 295 15.79 19.54 9.15
CA TYR A 295 15.89 19.67 7.70
C TYR A 295 17.30 20.11 7.31
N ILE A 296 17.95 19.36 6.43
CA ILE A 296 19.34 19.53 6.02
C ILE A 296 19.37 19.82 4.53
N ASP A 297 19.66 21.07 4.15
CA ASP A 297 19.94 21.44 2.76
C ASP A 297 21.43 21.24 2.47
N PHE A 298 21.77 20.20 1.72
CA PHE A 298 23.16 19.94 1.33
C PHE A 298 23.75 21.00 0.39
N MET A 299 22.92 21.77 -0.30
CA MET A 299 23.42 22.79 -1.21
C MET A 299 23.82 24.08 -0.49
N SER A 300 23.40 24.28 0.76
CA SER A 300 23.85 25.40 1.60
C SER A 300 25.37 25.39 1.83
N GLY A 301 25.98 24.19 1.86
CA GLY A 301 27.38 23.99 2.22
C GLY A 301 27.66 24.06 3.72
N GLU A 302 26.62 24.13 4.55
CA GLU A 302 26.74 24.13 6.02
C GLU A 302 26.87 22.71 6.59
N TYR A 303 26.35 21.73 5.85
CA TYR A 303 26.33 20.33 6.26
C TYR A 303 27.23 19.47 5.37
N THR A 304 27.98 18.60 6.00
CA THR A 304 28.91 17.70 5.33
C THR A 304 28.75 16.28 5.87
N ILE A 305 28.79 15.32 4.99
CA ILE A 305 28.97 13.89 5.30
C ILE A 305 30.37 13.53 4.81
N ASN A 306 31.27 13.27 5.75
CA ASN A 306 32.65 12.91 5.43
C ASN A 306 32.70 11.56 4.70
N PRO A 307 33.11 11.50 3.42
CA PRO A 307 33.21 10.23 2.71
C PRO A 307 34.29 9.32 3.31
N LEU A 308 35.33 9.89 3.92
CA LEU A 308 36.46 9.14 4.48
C LEU A 308 36.21 8.60 5.90
N GLU A 309 35.07 8.92 6.51
CA GLU A 309 34.67 8.35 7.79
C GLU A 309 34.22 6.88 7.60
N PRO A 310 34.92 5.87 8.19
CA PRO A 310 34.58 4.47 8.01
C PRO A 310 33.19 4.12 8.55
N LYS A 311 32.31 3.68 7.66
CA LYS A 311 30.92 3.31 7.95
C LYS A 311 30.77 1.83 8.21
N ALA A 312 29.74 1.43 8.96
CA ALA A 312 29.40 0.01 9.18
C ALA A 312 28.60 -0.53 7.98
N TRP A 313 29.15 -1.51 7.30
CA TRP A 313 28.52 -2.13 6.13
C TRP A 313 27.96 -3.52 6.38
N THR A 314 28.52 -4.22 7.39
CA THR A 314 28.03 -5.50 7.86
C THR A 314 27.89 -5.44 9.37
N ASP A 315 26.94 -6.16 9.88
CA ASP A 315 26.88 -6.46 11.29
C ASP A 315 28.18 -7.21 11.69
N SER A 316 28.60 -6.99 12.93
CA SER A 316 29.74 -7.61 13.57
C SER A 316 29.83 -9.12 13.30
N VAL A 317 31.00 -9.69 13.54
CA VAL A 317 31.40 -11.11 13.42
C VAL A 317 30.34 -12.15 13.83
N GLU A 318 29.29 -11.77 14.54
CA GLU A 318 28.19 -12.64 14.98
C GLU A 318 27.22 -13.09 13.85
N ASP A 319 27.22 -12.42 12.69
CA ASP A 319 26.37 -12.78 11.55
C ASP A 319 27.07 -13.72 10.53
N ILE A 320 28.30 -14.11 10.80
CA ILE A 320 29.04 -15.06 9.98
C ILE A 320 28.66 -16.47 10.45
N ASP A 321 27.84 -17.15 9.65
CA ASP A 321 27.46 -18.55 9.86
C ASP A 321 28.71 -19.41 10.11
N ALA A 322 28.64 -20.38 11.02
CA ALA A 322 29.75 -21.28 11.33
C ALA A 322 30.32 -22.01 10.09
N THR A 323 29.54 -22.04 9.00
CA THR A 323 29.89 -22.65 7.69
C THR A 323 30.65 -21.71 6.74
N THR A 324 30.79 -20.40 7.08
CA THR A 324 31.48 -19.43 6.21
C THR A 324 32.97 -19.69 6.22
N PRO A 325 33.63 -19.83 5.05
CA PRO A 325 35.09 -20.07 4.97
C PRO A 325 35.87 -18.95 5.68
N GLU A 326 36.98 -19.31 6.36
CA GLU A 326 37.78 -18.36 7.15
C GLU A 326 38.28 -17.14 6.36
N ALA A 327 38.48 -17.27 5.04
CA ALA A 327 38.87 -16.18 4.18
C ALA A 327 37.82 -15.04 4.13
N PHE A 328 36.53 -15.37 4.28
CA PHE A 328 35.44 -14.39 4.32
C PHE A 328 35.14 -13.86 5.73
N LYS A 329 35.66 -14.51 6.78
CA LYS A 329 35.54 -14.07 8.17
C LYS A 329 36.46 -12.87 8.48
N LYS A 330 37.39 -12.54 7.59
CA LYS A 330 38.41 -11.48 7.78
C LYS A 330 38.07 -10.16 7.11
N VAL A 331 36.84 -9.94 6.66
CA VAL A 331 36.47 -8.65 6.04
C VAL A 331 36.24 -7.63 7.17
N THR A 332 37.19 -6.72 7.33
CA THR A 332 37.14 -5.70 8.37
C THR A 332 36.29 -4.50 7.95
N ARG A 333 35.85 -3.67 8.94
CA ARG A 333 35.13 -2.43 8.66
C ARG A 333 35.92 -1.51 7.73
N LEU A 334 37.24 -1.40 7.94
CA LEU A 334 38.12 -0.59 7.12
C LEU A 334 38.21 -1.11 5.67
N SER A 335 38.40 -2.41 5.48
CA SER A 335 38.50 -2.99 4.13
C SER A 335 37.20 -2.84 3.34
N GLN A 336 36.05 -2.99 4.00
CA GLN A 336 34.73 -2.74 3.38
C GLN A 336 34.55 -1.27 3.01
N HIS A 337 35.00 -0.37 3.88
CA HIS A 337 34.92 1.06 3.62
C HIS A 337 35.82 1.50 2.47
N ILE A 338 37.04 0.95 2.37
CA ILE A 338 37.92 1.20 1.22
C ILE A 338 37.27 0.71 -0.09
N ALA A 339 36.63 -0.46 -0.07
CA ALA A 339 35.88 -0.95 -1.23
C ALA A 339 34.74 0.04 -1.61
N PHE A 340 34.00 0.56 -0.64
CA PHE A 340 33.01 1.61 -0.87
C PHE A 340 33.65 2.84 -1.50
N LEU A 341 34.79 3.31 -0.99
CA LEU A 341 35.47 4.48 -1.51
C LEU A 341 35.95 4.30 -2.97
N LYS A 342 36.34 3.11 -3.37
CA LYS A 342 36.65 2.80 -4.79
C LYS A 342 35.42 3.08 -5.67
N ASP A 343 34.25 2.65 -5.26
CA ASP A 343 32.99 2.90 -5.99
C ASP A 343 32.56 4.38 -5.91
N PHE A 344 32.77 5.03 -4.78
CA PHE A 344 32.54 6.45 -4.60
C PHE A 344 33.36 7.30 -5.58
N PHE A 345 34.67 7.05 -5.71
CA PHE A 345 35.52 7.74 -6.67
C PHE A 345 35.14 7.43 -8.13
N ARG A 346 34.76 6.19 -8.44
CA ARG A 346 34.22 5.83 -9.76
C ARG A 346 32.91 6.59 -10.08
N SER A 347 32.05 6.83 -9.10
CA SER A 347 30.82 7.59 -9.33
C SER A 347 31.08 9.07 -9.58
N TYR A 348 32.17 9.61 -9.02
CA TYR A 348 32.56 11.00 -9.20
C TYR A 348 33.21 11.26 -10.56
N LYS A 349 34.10 10.38 -11.00
CA LYS A 349 34.84 10.52 -12.26
C LYS A 349 35.15 9.15 -12.86
N ASP A 350 35.27 9.10 -14.20
CA ASP A 350 35.63 7.88 -14.94
C ASP A 350 37.12 7.56 -14.75
N PHE A 351 37.52 7.19 -13.53
CA PHE A 351 38.87 6.74 -13.25
C PHE A 351 39.13 5.37 -13.86
N THR A 352 40.32 5.16 -14.41
CA THR A 352 40.77 3.83 -14.84
C THR A 352 41.03 2.91 -13.66
N ASP A 353 41.07 1.61 -13.89
CA ASP A 353 41.36 0.64 -12.81
C ASP A 353 42.72 0.93 -12.15
N SER A 354 43.75 1.30 -12.93
CA SER A 354 45.08 1.68 -12.38
C SER A 354 44.99 2.90 -11.47
N GLN A 355 44.19 3.91 -11.81
CA GLN A 355 43.97 5.10 -10.96
C GLN A 355 43.23 4.73 -9.68
N ILE A 356 42.19 3.87 -9.76
CA ILE A 356 41.45 3.39 -8.59
C ILE A 356 42.34 2.55 -7.66
N ASP A 357 43.17 1.68 -8.19
CA ASP A 357 44.11 0.91 -7.38
C ASP A 357 45.18 1.81 -6.73
N THR A 358 45.60 2.89 -7.42
CA THR A 358 46.47 3.91 -6.84
C THR A 358 45.77 4.66 -5.69
N ILE A 359 44.50 5.03 -5.87
CA ILE A 359 43.65 5.62 -4.80
C ILE A 359 43.56 4.67 -3.60
N GLU A 360 43.34 3.39 -3.80
CA GLU A 360 43.29 2.37 -2.72
C GLU A 360 44.57 2.34 -1.90
N ILE A 361 45.73 2.34 -2.58
CA ILE A 361 47.04 2.36 -1.91
C ILE A 361 47.20 3.64 -1.09
N LEU A 362 46.85 4.80 -1.64
CA LEU A 362 46.96 6.08 -0.97
C LEU A 362 45.98 6.19 0.23
N LEU A 363 44.75 5.69 0.10
CA LEU A 363 43.78 5.61 1.19
C LEU A 363 44.30 4.75 2.36
N SER A 364 44.90 3.59 2.04
CA SER A 364 45.50 2.72 3.03
C SER A 364 46.63 3.41 3.79
N LYS A 365 47.48 4.20 3.10
CA LYS A 365 48.51 5.04 3.72
C LYS A 365 47.90 6.15 4.59
N LEU A 366 46.84 6.81 4.09
CA LEU A 366 46.13 7.85 4.84
C LEU A 366 45.59 7.33 6.17
N TYR A 367 44.84 6.24 6.14
CA TYR A 367 44.27 5.64 7.36
C TYR A 367 45.36 5.20 8.33
N ALA A 368 46.48 4.64 7.85
CA ALA A 368 47.61 4.28 8.70
C ALA A 368 48.21 5.52 9.39
N ARG A 369 48.31 6.68 8.72
CA ARG A 369 48.80 7.96 9.34
C ARG A 369 47.88 8.42 10.47
N PHE A 370 46.56 8.20 10.35
CA PHE A 370 45.57 8.54 11.38
C PHE A 370 45.41 7.43 12.43
N GLY A 371 46.26 6.40 12.43
CA GLY A 371 46.20 5.28 13.36
C GLY A 371 44.94 4.43 13.24
N ILE A 372 44.33 4.43 12.06
CA ILE A 372 43.14 3.65 11.74
C ILE A 372 43.59 2.37 11.01
N THR A 373 43.34 1.23 11.63
CA THR A 373 43.72 -0.09 11.16
C THR A 373 42.53 -1.05 11.18
N ASP A 374 42.72 -2.25 10.68
CA ASP A 374 41.71 -3.30 10.74
C ASP A 374 41.23 -3.68 12.15
N SER A 375 42.05 -3.40 13.16
CA SER A 375 41.75 -3.65 14.58
C SER A 375 41.21 -2.43 15.34
N THR A 376 40.94 -1.32 14.63
CA THR A 376 40.47 -0.08 15.28
C THR A 376 39.08 -0.26 15.88
N ASP A 377 38.94 0.13 17.16
CA ASP A 377 37.64 0.24 17.82
C ASP A 377 37.01 1.61 17.47
N TYR A 378 35.96 1.55 16.66
CA TYR A 378 35.25 2.74 16.20
C TYR A 378 34.26 3.30 17.22
N SER A 379 33.92 2.55 18.29
CA SER A 379 32.98 3.01 19.33
C SER A 379 33.52 4.17 20.13
N MET A 380 34.86 4.31 20.18
CA MET A 380 35.57 5.36 20.91
C MET A 380 36.00 6.55 20.03
N LYS A 381 35.65 6.55 18.76
CA LYS A 381 36.04 7.57 17.79
C LYS A 381 34.95 8.61 17.58
N ASN A 382 35.34 9.87 17.53
CA ASN A 382 34.49 11.00 17.12
C ASN A 382 34.67 11.31 15.63
N PRO A 383 33.72 11.99 14.99
CA PRO A 383 33.87 12.41 13.59
C PRO A 383 35.16 13.17 13.29
N SER A 384 35.66 13.96 14.27
CA SER A 384 36.93 14.72 14.17
C SER A 384 38.20 13.87 14.16
N ASP A 385 38.12 12.59 14.52
CA ASP A 385 39.28 11.70 14.55
C ASP A 385 39.58 11.05 13.20
N PHE A 386 38.71 11.29 12.22
CA PHE A 386 38.86 10.74 10.87
C PHE A 386 39.46 11.76 9.90
N PRO A 387 40.26 11.30 8.90
CA PRO A 387 40.78 12.20 7.86
C PRO A 387 39.64 12.84 7.07
N VAL A 388 39.90 14.02 6.52
CA VAL A 388 39.02 14.72 5.57
C VAL A 388 39.60 14.70 4.17
N MET A 389 38.84 15.12 3.17
CA MET A 389 39.27 15.06 1.76
C MET A 389 40.52 15.91 1.50
N GLU A 390 40.69 17.01 2.21
CA GLU A 390 41.92 17.84 2.14
C GLU A 390 43.17 17.08 2.62
N ASP A 391 43.04 16.24 3.68
CA ASP A 391 44.16 15.43 4.16
C ASP A 391 44.57 14.38 3.11
N PHE A 392 43.55 13.80 2.42
CA PHE A 392 43.80 12.89 1.34
C PHE A 392 44.55 13.58 0.16
N TYR A 393 44.11 14.78 -0.19
CA TYR A 393 44.76 15.55 -1.24
C TYR A 393 46.22 15.92 -0.89
N LYS A 394 46.46 16.40 0.35
CA LYS A 394 47.80 16.70 0.85
C LYS A 394 48.74 15.47 0.77
N LEU A 395 48.21 14.28 1.16
CA LEU A 395 48.98 13.04 1.02
C LEU A 395 49.32 12.76 -0.45
N CYS A 396 48.36 12.94 -1.37
CA CYS A 396 48.60 12.72 -2.79
C CYS A 396 49.66 13.69 -3.34
N GLU A 397 49.65 14.98 -2.94
CA GLU A 397 50.67 15.96 -3.30
C GLU A 397 52.03 15.61 -2.73
N GLU A 398 52.13 15.23 -1.45
CA GLU A 398 53.36 14.80 -0.82
C GLU A 398 54.01 13.61 -1.55
N GLU A 399 53.18 12.58 -1.89
CA GLU A 399 53.65 11.41 -2.64
C GLU A 399 54.09 11.79 -4.06
N PHE A 400 53.40 12.75 -4.71
CA PHE A 400 53.78 13.24 -6.03
C PHE A 400 55.07 14.06 -6.01
N MET A 401 55.23 14.99 -5.07
CA MET A 401 56.44 15.80 -4.94
C MET A 401 57.65 14.96 -4.51
N GLY A 402 57.42 13.92 -3.68
CA GLY A 402 58.45 12.98 -3.23
C GLY A 402 58.72 11.83 -4.17
N TYR A 403 58.13 11.80 -5.38
CA TYR A 403 58.25 10.67 -6.29
C TYR A 403 59.67 10.50 -6.82
N ASP A 404 60.27 9.33 -6.56
CA ASP A 404 61.61 8.98 -7.04
C ASP A 404 61.54 7.86 -8.09
N LYS A 405 61.84 8.17 -9.33
CA LYS A 405 61.85 7.22 -10.46
C LYS A 405 62.80 6.00 -10.26
N LYS A 406 63.74 6.10 -9.34
CA LYS A 406 64.64 4.99 -9.02
C LYS A 406 64.03 3.96 -8.04
N ARG A 407 63.03 4.36 -7.30
CA ARG A 407 62.28 3.45 -6.43
C ARG A 407 61.22 2.69 -7.22
N LYS A 408 61.01 1.44 -6.91
CA LYS A 408 59.89 0.67 -7.47
C LYS A 408 58.61 0.98 -6.68
N TYR A 409 57.76 1.80 -7.27
CA TYR A 409 56.40 2.03 -6.78
C TYR A 409 55.42 1.06 -7.45
N LEU A 410 54.24 0.87 -6.81
CA LEU A 410 53.15 0.11 -7.39
C LEU A 410 52.34 0.93 -8.42
N TYR A 411 52.61 2.26 -8.52
CA TYR A 411 51.97 3.20 -9.45
C TYR A 411 53.05 4.07 -10.13
N THR A 412 52.69 4.64 -11.28
CA THR A 412 53.58 5.56 -12.02
C THR A 412 53.39 7.01 -11.58
N GLU A 413 54.40 7.88 -11.89
CA GLU A 413 54.30 9.31 -11.66
C GLU A 413 53.11 9.91 -12.39
N GLU A 414 52.87 9.49 -13.66
CA GLU A 414 51.77 9.96 -14.50
C GLU A 414 50.43 9.58 -13.90
N THR A 415 50.25 8.30 -13.48
CA THR A 415 49.00 7.86 -12.83
C THR A 415 48.74 8.66 -11.54
N LEU A 416 49.77 8.94 -10.76
CA LEU A 416 49.61 9.72 -9.53
C LEU A 416 49.24 11.17 -9.82
N GLN A 417 49.85 11.80 -10.86
CA GLN A 417 49.47 13.13 -11.30
C GLN A 417 48.02 13.20 -11.77
N GLU A 418 47.55 12.20 -12.54
CA GLU A 418 46.18 12.10 -13.00
C GLU A 418 45.18 11.92 -11.84
N VAL A 419 45.54 11.16 -10.82
CA VAL A 419 44.78 11.03 -9.60
C VAL A 419 44.67 12.37 -8.86
N CYS A 420 45.80 13.04 -8.61
CA CYS A 420 45.83 14.36 -7.95
C CYS A 420 44.94 15.36 -8.69
N LEU A 421 45.08 15.44 -10.02
CA LEU A 421 44.25 16.33 -10.86
C LEU A 421 42.78 15.92 -10.82
N GLY A 422 42.51 14.61 -10.79
CA GLY A 422 41.15 14.05 -10.78
C GLY A 422 40.35 14.38 -9.54
N ILE A 423 41.00 14.39 -8.37
CA ILE A 423 40.37 14.64 -7.06
C ILE A 423 40.44 16.12 -6.61
N HIS A 424 41.21 16.96 -7.30
CA HIS A 424 41.44 18.36 -6.90
C HIS A 424 40.14 19.12 -6.60
N SER A 425 39.14 19.08 -7.52
CA SER A 425 37.90 19.84 -7.34
C SER A 425 37.11 19.41 -6.09
N MET A 426 37.08 18.11 -5.82
CA MET A 426 36.39 17.53 -4.67
C MET A 426 37.08 17.87 -3.35
N CYS A 427 38.42 17.90 -3.34
CA CYS A 427 39.20 18.01 -2.10
C CYS A 427 39.48 19.45 -1.69
N VAL A 428 39.93 20.28 -2.63
CA VAL A 428 40.39 21.65 -2.35
C VAL A 428 39.86 22.69 -3.36
N GLY A 429 39.18 22.25 -4.43
CA GLY A 429 38.61 23.11 -5.46
C GLY A 429 37.19 23.57 -5.18
N SER A 430 36.44 23.86 -6.24
CA SER A 430 35.08 24.46 -6.17
C SER A 430 34.02 23.55 -5.52
N GLU A 431 34.22 22.23 -5.55
CA GLU A 431 33.27 21.24 -5.00
C GLU A 431 33.66 20.80 -3.58
N SER A 432 34.78 21.29 -3.03
CA SER A 432 35.27 20.89 -1.69
C SER A 432 34.25 21.17 -0.59
N LYS A 433 33.44 22.22 -0.69
CA LYS A 433 32.40 22.57 0.27
C LYS A 433 31.36 21.45 0.49
N TYR A 434 31.23 20.48 -0.43
CA TYR A 434 30.29 19.38 -0.32
C TYR A 434 30.91 18.11 0.27
N PHE A 435 32.23 17.96 0.19
CA PHE A 435 32.91 16.71 0.55
C PHE A 435 34.00 16.90 1.61
N ASN A 436 34.58 18.10 1.72
CA ASN A 436 35.70 18.35 2.62
C ASN A 436 35.21 18.90 3.97
N GLY A 437 35.23 18.08 4.96
CA GLY A 437 34.82 18.40 6.34
C GLY A 437 34.48 17.16 7.12
N HIS A 438 34.43 17.28 8.42
CA HIS A 438 33.94 16.21 9.30
C HIS A 438 32.42 16.12 9.24
N THR A 439 31.88 14.92 9.42
CA THR A 439 30.42 14.73 9.48
C THR A 439 29.85 15.57 10.63
N ASN A 440 28.97 16.52 10.28
CA ASN A 440 28.33 17.45 11.21
C ASN A 440 26.81 17.36 11.24
N ILE A 441 26.26 16.21 10.84
CA ILE A 441 24.83 15.96 10.83
C ILE A 441 24.34 15.86 12.28
N THR A 442 23.36 16.71 12.63
CA THR A 442 22.73 16.70 13.95
C THR A 442 21.99 15.39 14.19
N ASP A 443 22.15 14.80 15.35
CA ASP A 443 21.36 13.62 15.74
C ASP A 443 19.92 14.03 16.03
N SER A 444 19.00 13.57 15.21
CA SER A 444 17.57 13.85 15.30
C SER A 444 16.76 12.58 15.02
N ASN A 445 15.61 12.49 15.64
CA ASN A 445 14.69 11.38 15.41
C ASN A 445 13.94 11.49 14.08
N PHE A 446 13.97 12.65 13.45
CA PHE A 446 13.45 12.85 12.10
C PHE A 446 14.42 13.75 11.32
N LEU A 447 15.20 13.13 10.43
CA LEU A 447 16.13 13.80 9.54
C LEU A 447 15.53 13.87 8.14
N VAL A 448 15.56 15.04 7.52
CA VAL A 448 15.18 15.22 6.12
C VAL A 448 16.37 15.80 5.36
N PHE A 449 16.79 15.11 4.33
CA PHE A 449 17.85 15.54 3.43
C PHE A 449 17.25 16.20 2.20
N GLY A 450 17.23 17.53 2.18
CA GLY A 450 16.84 18.35 1.03
C GLY A 450 17.93 18.33 -0.04
N VAL A 451 17.61 17.77 -1.19
CA VAL A 451 18.56 17.63 -2.30
C VAL A 451 18.07 18.29 -3.59
N LYS A 452 17.05 19.16 -3.52
CA LYS A 452 16.46 19.83 -4.68
C LYS A 452 17.50 20.57 -5.52
N GLY A 453 18.32 21.41 -4.89
CA GLY A 453 19.37 22.13 -5.59
C GLY A 453 20.45 21.22 -6.21
N LEU A 454 20.58 19.98 -5.75
CA LEU A 454 21.49 19.00 -6.32
C LEU A 454 21.02 18.52 -7.70
N MET A 455 19.70 18.54 -7.96
CA MET A 455 19.14 18.12 -9.25
C MET A 455 19.58 19.01 -10.40
N ASP A 456 19.90 20.27 -10.14
CA ASP A 456 20.35 21.26 -11.12
C ASP A 456 21.85 21.21 -11.36
N THR A 457 22.61 20.36 -10.64
CA THR A 457 24.06 20.22 -10.77
C THR A 457 24.42 19.25 -11.90
N ASN A 458 25.72 19.17 -12.22
CA ASN A 458 26.18 18.20 -13.19
C ASN A 458 25.95 16.77 -12.68
N ARG A 459 25.70 15.84 -13.62
CA ARG A 459 25.33 14.45 -13.32
C ARG A 459 26.33 13.75 -12.38
N ARG A 460 27.63 13.95 -12.57
CA ARG A 460 28.66 13.27 -11.78
C ARG A 460 28.65 13.70 -10.31
N LEU A 461 28.57 15.02 -10.08
CA LEU A 461 28.47 15.57 -8.73
C LEU A 461 27.20 15.06 -8.05
N LYS A 462 26.06 15.09 -8.75
CA LYS A 462 24.79 14.58 -8.27
C LYS A 462 24.89 13.13 -7.86
N ASP A 463 25.34 12.26 -8.77
CA ASP A 463 25.41 10.81 -8.53
C ASP A 463 26.36 10.48 -7.35
N CYS A 464 27.48 11.18 -7.24
CA CYS A 464 28.44 11.00 -6.15
C CYS A 464 27.88 11.47 -4.80
N MET A 465 27.21 12.63 -4.75
CA MET A 465 26.58 13.12 -3.52
C MET A 465 25.43 12.23 -3.08
N LEU A 466 24.54 11.82 -3.99
CA LEU A 466 23.46 10.89 -3.67
C LEU A 466 24.00 9.56 -3.14
N PHE A 467 25.09 9.07 -3.71
CA PHE A 467 25.73 7.85 -3.23
C PHE A 467 26.31 8.02 -1.81
N ASN A 468 26.93 9.17 -1.51
CA ASN A 468 27.41 9.48 -0.17
C ASN A 468 26.26 9.58 0.86
N ILE A 469 25.16 10.27 0.51
CA ILE A 469 23.97 10.38 1.35
C ILE A 469 23.38 8.98 1.61
N LEU A 470 23.22 8.17 0.58
CA LEU A 470 22.70 6.80 0.71
C LEU A 470 23.60 5.94 1.60
N SER A 471 24.92 6.12 1.51
CA SER A 471 25.87 5.43 2.37
C SER A 471 25.68 5.80 3.85
N PHE A 472 25.45 7.08 4.14
CA PHE A 472 25.13 7.58 5.47
C PHE A 472 23.79 6.99 5.97
N MET A 473 22.74 7.04 5.15
CA MET A 473 21.43 6.46 5.49
C MET A 473 21.56 4.97 5.81
N SER A 474 22.31 4.22 5.01
CA SER A 474 22.55 2.78 5.24
C SER A 474 23.30 2.52 6.54
N ASN A 475 24.31 3.34 6.86
CA ASN A 475 25.04 3.24 8.12
C ASN A 475 24.14 3.47 9.35
N GLU A 476 23.24 4.45 9.26
CA GLU A 476 22.26 4.74 10.33
C GLU A 476 21.25 3.59 10.49
N LEU A 477 20.73 3.04 9.40
CA LEU A 477 19.81 1.90 9.39
C LEU A 477 20.42 0.64 10.01
N LEU A 478 21.68 0.35 9.68
CA LEU A 478 22.37 -0.86 10.13
C LEU A 478 23.04 -0.70 11.49
N GLY A 479 23.53 0.52 11.80
CA GLY A 479 24.25 0.80 13.04
C GLY A 479 23.34 1.10 14.23
N LYS A 480 22.37 2.00 14.06
CA LYS A 480 21.47 2.42 15.15
C LYS A 480 20.24 1.51 15.30
N GLY A 481 19.79 0.89 14.23
CA GLY A 481 18.56 0.08 14.21
C GLY A 481 17.29 0.91 14.41
N SER A 482 16.14 0.26 14.45
CA SER A 482 14.81 0.86 14.67
C SER A 482 14.59 2.18 13.90
N THR A 483 15.04 2.20 12.64
CA THR A 483 15.07 3.37 11.78
C THR A 483 14.35 3.07 10.45
N ALA A 484 13.56 4.00 9.97
CA ALA A 484 12.96 3.95 8.64
C ALA A 484 13.67 4.96 7.71
N ALA A 485 14.19 4.50 6.58
CA ALA A 485 14.75 5.36 5.55
C ALA A 485 13.77 5.48 4.38
N SER A 486 13.39 6.70 4.05
CA SER A 486 12.51 7.01 2.92
C SER A 486 13.33 7.60 1.78
N VAL A 487 13.14 7.04 0.59
CA VAL A 487 13.70 7.54 -0.67
C VAL A 487 12.53 7.90 -1.57
N ASP A 488 12.26 9.19 -1.68
CA ASP A 488 11.31 9.69 -2.66
C ASP A 488 12.02 9.87 -4.01
N GLU A 489 11.28 9.72 -5.10
CA GLU A 489 11.79 9.79 -6.48
C GLU A 489 12.96 8.82 -6.75
N LEU A 490 12.73 7.53 -6.49
CA LEU A 490 13.71 6.45 -6.62
C LEU A 490 14.42 6.41 -7.99
N TYR A 491 13.78 6.88 -9.07
CA TYR A 491 14.38 6.94 -10.42
C TYR A 491 15.69 7.73 -10.45
N LEU A 492 15.92 8.65 -9.51
CA LEU A 492 17.16 9.43 -9.43
C LEU A 492 18.41 8.57 -9.28
N PHE A 493 18.27 7.36 -8.74
CA PHE A 493 19.37 6.43 -8.51
C PHE A 493 19.63 5.48 -9.69
N LEU A 494 18.75 5.48 -10.72
CA LEU A 494 18.87 4.54 -11.84
C LEU A 494 20.05 4.81 -12.77
N SER A 495 20.63 6.00 -12.68
CA SER A 495 21.82 6.37 -13.46
C SER A 495 23.09 5.66 -13.02
N ASN A 496 23.11 5.09 -11.79
CA ASN A 496 24.28 4.46 -11.19
C ASN A 496 23.96 3.05 -10.69
N MET A 497 24.48 2.03 -11.36
CA MET A 497 24.27 0.62 -11.05
C MET A 497 24.74 0.26 -9.65
N THR A 498 25.87 0.78 -9.21
CA THR A 498 26.43 0.56 -7.87
C THR A 498 25.46 1.02 -6.79
N THR A 499 24.81 2.17 -7.00
CA THR A 499 23.81 2.70 -6.07
C THR A 499 22.58 1.79 -5.97
N ILE A 500 22.11 1.24 -7.10
CA ILE A 500 21.00 0.28 -7.12
C ILE A 500 21.35 -0.98 -6.33
N GLU A 501 22.55 -1.55 -6.56
CA GLU A 501 23.01 -2.72 -5.82
C GLU A 501 23.13 -2.47 -4.33
N TYR A 502 23.59 -1.29 -3.98
CA TYR A 502 23.73 -0.84 -2.61
C TYR A 502 22.39 -0.77 -1.91
N LEU A 503 21.41 -0.11 -2.53
CA LEU A 503 20.04 -0.01 -2.01
C LEU A 503 19.39 -1.38 -1.86
N ARG A 504 19.55 -2.27 -2.86
CA ARG A 504 19.06 -3.65 -2.81
C ARG A 504 19.66 -4.42 -1.63
N ASN A 505 20.97 -4.28 -1.42
CA ASN A 505 21.67 -4.95 -0.32
C ASN A 505 21.22 -4.40 1.04
N CYS A 506 21.01 -3.09 1.14
CA CYS A 506 20.45 -2.45 2.33
C CYS A 506 19.07 -3.02 2.65
N MET A 507 18.14 -3.07 1.68
CA MET A 507 16.79 -3.61 1.87
C MET A 507 16.75 -5.06 2.37
N LYS A 508 17.73 -5.88 1.99
CA LYS A 508 17.84 -7.27 2.48
C LYS A 508 18.32 -7.36 3.92
N ARG A 509 19.16 -6.42 4.35
CA ARG A 509 19.83 -6.46 5.67
C ARG A 509 19.05 -5.77 6.77
N VAL A 510 18.31 -4.71 6.48
CA VAL A 510 17.57 -3.89 7.46
C VAL A 510 16.60 -4.70 8.32
N ARG A 511 16.11 -5.83 7.82
CA ARG A 511 15.24 -6.75 8.56
C ARG A 511 15.81 -7.17 9.92
N LYS A 512 17.12 -7.42 9.99
CA LYS A 512 17.79 -7.89 11.22
C LYS A 512 17.89 -6.81 12.29
N LYS A 513 17.77 -5.53 11.91
CA LYS A 513 17.92 -4.35 12.78
C LYS A 513 16.61 -3.66 13.12
N ASP A 514 15.48 -4.31 12.86
CA ASP A 514 14.15 -3.72 13.02
C ASP A 514 14.00 -2.38 12.29
N SER A 515 14.71 -2.26 11.18
CA SER A 515 14.71 -1.10 10.30
C SER A 515 13.95 -1.38 9.01
N SER A 516 13.57 -0.34 8.28
CA SER A 516 12.84 -0.46 7.02
C SER A 516 13.30 0.56 5.99
N VAL A 517 13.11 0.21 4.72
CA VAL A 517 13.33 1.12 3.59
C VAL A 517 11.98 1.36 2.91
N ILE A 518 11.66 2.63 2.67
CA ILE A 518 10.46 3.09 1.99
C ILE A 518 10.89 3.68 0.67
N LEU A 519 10.41 3.11 -0.42
CA LEU A 519 10.73 3.55 -1.77
C LEU A 519 9.49 4.13 -2.43
N ALA A 520 9.59 5.35 -2.95
CA ALA A 520 8.54 5.96 -3.74
C ALA A 520 9.05 6.33 -5.13
N SER A 521 8.24 6.10 -6.17
CA SER A 521 8.58 6.49 -7.55
C SER A 521 7.35 6.77 -8.39
N GLN A 522 7.53 7.61 -9.42
CA GLN A 522 6.43 7.98 -10.32
C GLN A 522 6.28 6.98 -11.46
N ASN A 523 7.35 6.68 -12.18
CA ASN A 523 7.33 5.87 -13.39
C ASN A 523 8.01 4.52 -13.15
N ILE A 524 7.27 3.44 -13.42
CA ILE A 524 7.86 2.11 -13.40
C ILE A 524 8.68 1.82 -14.66
N GLU A 525 8.39 2.50 -15.77
CA GLU A 525 9.06 2.31 -17.07
C GLU A 525 10.57 2.49 -16.98
N ASP A 526 11.01 3.47 -16.17
CA ASP A 526 12.45 3.75 -15.97
C ASP A 526 13.20 2.54 -15.39
N PHE A 527 12.50 1.68 -14.66
CA PHE A 527 13.08 0.47 -14.04
C PHE A 527 13.03 -0.77 -14.94
N LEU A 528 12.24 -0.71 -16.01
CA LEU A 528 12.05 -1.83 -16.95
C LEU A 528 12.99 -1.76 -18.16
N ILE A 529 13.85 -0.75 -18.22
CA ILE A 529 14.87 -0.63 -19.26
C ILE A 529 15.72 -1.92 -19.28
N PRO A 530 15.87 -2.57 -20.43
CA PRO A 530 16.52 -3.90 -20.52
C PRO A 530 17.90 -4.00 -19.87
N SER A 531 18.69 -2.92 -19.92
CA SER A 531 20.04 -2.88 -19.34
C SER A 531 20.09 -2.93 -17.81
N ILE A 532 19.01 -2.52 -17.12
CA ILE A 532 18.97 -2.43 -15.66
C ILE A 532 17.89 -3.30 -15.01
N ARG A 533 16.99 -3.88 -15.80
CA ARG A 533 15.81 -4.63 -15.33
C ARG A 533 16.13 -5.72 -14.32
N GLU A 534 17.16 -6.51 -14.54
CA GLU A 534 17.55 -7.60 -13.62
C GLU A 534 18.05 -7.08 -12.26
N PHE A 535 18.62 -5.87 -12.25
CA PHE A 535 19.10 -5.23 -11.02
C PHE A 535 17.98 -4.54 -10.25
N THR A 536 16.99 -4.00 -10.94
CA THR A 536 15.86 -3.28 -10.34
C THR A 536 14.71 -4.19 -9.88
N LYS A 537 14.56 -5.36 -10.50
CA LYS A 537 13.52 -6.36 -10.14
C LYS A 537 13.43 -6.66 -8.63
N PRO A 538 14.55 -6.82 -7.89
CA PRO A 538 14.47 -7.02 -6.44
C PRO A 538 13.88 -5.85 -5.66
N LEU A 539 13.96 -4.61 -6.16
CA LEU A 539 13.38 -3.43 -5.53
C LEU A 539 11.85 -3.52 -5.46
N PHE A 540 11.23 -4.25 -6.39
CA PHE A 540 9.79 -4.49 -6.43
C PHE A 540 9.36 -5.76 -5.68
N SER A 541 10.23 -6.78 -5.62
CA SER A 541 9.89 -8.08 -5.03
C SER A 541 10.21 -8.19 -3.53
N ILE A 542 11.16 -7.40 -3.00
CA ILE A 542 11.53 -7.43 -1.59
C ILE A 542 10.49 -6.76 -0.69
N PRO A 543 9.85 -5.61 -1.05
CA PRO A 543 8.90 -4.96 -0.18
C PRO A 543 7.65 -5.79 0.06
N THR A 544 7.33 -6.01 1.34
CA THR A 544 6.10 -6.70 1.77
C THR A 544 4.88 -5.83 1.57
N HIS A 545 5.02 -4.51 1.81
CA HIS A 545 3.96 -3.53 1.67
C HIS A 545 4.12 -2.79 0.35
N GLN A 546 3.13 -2.91 -0.53
CA GLN A 546 3.14 -2.25 -1.83
C GLN A 546 1.86 -1.44 -2.02
N PHE A 547 2.01 -0.18 -2.34
CA PHE A 547 0.92 0.75 -2.65
C PHE A 547 1.01 1.14 -4.12
N LEU A 548 0.11 0.60 -4.92
CA LEU A 548 0.09 0.77 -6.37
C LEU A 548 -1.05 1.71 -6.74
N PHE A 549 -0.71 2.96 -7.06
CA PHE A 549 -1.62 3.96 -7.59
C PHE A 549 -1.78 3.79 -9.11
N ASN A 550 -2.43 4.74 -9.77
CA ASN A 550 -2.59 4.72 -11.21
C ASN A 550 -1.26 4.44 -11.93
N ALA A 551 -1.29 3.42 -12.79
CA ALA A 551 -0.12 2.96 -13.54
C ALA A 551 0.26 3.87 -14.73
N GLY A 552 -0.60 4.86 -15.08
CA GLY A 552 -0.38 5.74 -16.21
C GLY A 552 -0.65 5.09 -17.56
N GLN A 553 0.15 5.47 -18.57
CA GLN A 553 0.02 4.99 -19.93
C GLN A 553 0.92 3.80 -20.26
N ILE A 554 1.54 3.20 -19.25
CA ILE A 554 2.41 2.03 -19.44
C ILE A 554 1.64 0.87 -20.10
N ASN A 555 2.36 0.05 -20.86
CA ASN A 555 1.80 -1.20 -21.38
C ASN A 555 1.28 -2.07 -20.22
N PRO A 556 -0.03 -2.38 -20.17
CA PRO A 556 -0.62 -3.16 -19.08
C PRO A 556 0.09 -4.49 -18.83
N LYS A 557 0.50 -5.17 -19.91
CA LYS A 557 1.18 -6.46 -19.81
C LYS A 557 2.55 -6.33 -19.12
N GLU A 558 3.33 -5.33 -19.51
CA GLU A 558 4.65 -5.08 -18.89
C GLU A 558 4.53 -4.73 -17.40
N TYR A 559 3.53 -3.93 -17.05
CA TYR A 559 3.24 -3.57 -15.66
C TYR A 559 2.85 -4.80 -14.83
N MET A 560 1.90 -5.60 -15.34
CA MET A 560 1.43 -6.82 -14.68
C MET A 560 2.56 -7.84 -14.50
N ASP A 561 3.37 -8.05 -15.53
CA ASP A 561 4.51 -8.97 -15.50
C ASP A 561 5.60 -8.51 -14.51
N ALA A 562 5.89 -7.21 -14.47
CA ALA A 562 6.94 -6.65 -13.59
C ALA A 562 6.57 -6.71 -12.12
N LEU A 563 5.33 -6.38 -11.78
CA LEU A 563 4.83 -6.31 -10.40
C LEU A 563 4.06 -7.56 -9.98
N GLN A 564 3.87 -8.53 -10.87
CA GLN A 564 3.05 -9.73 -10.63
C GLN A 564 1.63 -9.36 -10.15
N VAL A 565 0.98 -8.47 -10.91
CA VAL A 565 -0.38 -8.00 -10.67
C VAL A 565 -1.34 -8.78 -11.56
N GLU A 566 -2.43 -9.27 -11.00
CA GLU A 566 -3.47 -9.96 -11.75
C GLU A 566 -4.25 -8.98 -12.64
N PRO A 567 -4.80 -9.43 -13.79
CA PRO A 567 -5.60 -8.56 -14.66
C PRO A 567 -6.75 -7.85 -13.95
N SER A 568 -7.43 -8.55 -13.04
CA SER A 568 -8.51 -7.98 -12.22
C SER A 568 -8.03 -6.89 -11.26
N GLU A 569 -6.85 -7.05 -10.68
CA GLU A 569 -6.21 -6.05 -9.82
C GLU A 569 -5.77 -4.82 -10.63
N PHE A 570 -5.23 -5.04 -11.84
CA PHE A 570 -4.82 -3.94 -12.73
C PHE A 570 -6.00 -3.06 -13.14
N GLU A 571 -7.16 -3.65 -13.47
CA GLU A 571 -8.36 -2.87 -13.81
C GLU A 571 -8.82 -1.95 -12.66
N LEU A 572 -8.58 -2.31 -11.39
CA LEU A 572 -8.91 -1.46 -10.24
C LEU A 572 -8.05 -0.18 -10.16
N ILE A 573 -6.82 -0.22 -10.69
CA ILE A 573 -5.86 0.90 -10.63
C ILE A 573 -5.64 1.59 -11.97
N LYS A 574 -6.36 1.17 -13.00
CA LYS A 574 -6.24 1.76 -14.35
C LYS A 574 -6.78 3.18 -14.41
N TYR A 575 -7.93 3.42 -13.78
CA TYR A 575 -8.57 4.73 -13.69
C TYR A 575 -9.13 4.98 -12.28
N PRO A 576 -8.31 4.94 -11.23
CA PRO A 576 -8.79 5.13 -9.87
C PRO A 576 -9.08 6.60 -9.59
N GLU A 577 -9.90 6.85 -8.60
CA GLU A 577 -10.03 8.18 -8.02
C GLU A 577 -8.71 8.60 -7.36
N ARG A 578 -8.42 9.90 -7.32
CA ARG A 578 -7.23 10.45 -6.66
C ARG A 578 -7.18 10.01 -5.19
N GLY A 579 -6.04 9.52 -4.75
CA GLY A 579 -5.86 8.99 -3.39
C GLY A 579 -6.27 7.53 -3.23
N THR A 580 -6.71 6.87 -4.31
CA THR A 580 -7.04 5.45 -4.30
C THR A 580 -5.90 4.63 -4.89
N CYS A 581 -5.53 3.54 -4.23
CA CYS A 581 -4.48 2.63 -4.67
C CYS A 581 -4.82 1.17 -4.33
N LEU A 582 -4.20 0.24 -5.04
CA LEU A 582 -4.16 -1.16 -4.64
C LEU A 582 -3.09 -1.32 -3.56
N TYR A 583 -3.49 -1.62 -2.34
CA TYR A 583 -2.58 -1.96 -1.26
C TYR A 583 -2.41 -3.48 -1.17
N ARG A 584 -1.17 -3.92 -1.31
CA ARG A 584 -0.76 -5.33 -1.20
C ARG A 584 0.10 -5.51 0.04
N CYS A 585 -0.20 -6.53 0.84
CA CYS A 585 0.57 -6.87 2.04
C CYS A 585 0.70 -8.39 2.13
N GLY A 586 1.80 -8.95 1.66
CA GLY A 586 1.93 -10.38 1.47
C GLY A 586 0.85 -10.91 0.51
N ASN A 587 0.02 -11.84 0.99
CA ASN A 587 -1.10 -12.41 0.22
C ASN A 587 -2.39 -11.55 0.29
N GLU A 588 -2.44 -10.55 1.16
CA GLU A 588 -3.62 -9.69 1.33
C GLU A 588 -3.67 -8.59 0.26
N ARG A 589 -4.89 -8.23 -0.17
CA ARG A 589 -5.17 -7.22 -1.20
C ARG A 589 -6.32 -6.33 -0.77
N TYR A 590 -6.14 -5.02 -0.88
CA TYR A 590 -7.14 -4.02 -0.52
C TYR A 590 -7.19 -2.90 -1.56
N LEU A 591 -8.36 -2.53 -2.02
CA LEU A 591 -8.54 -1.26 -2.73
C LEU A 591 -8.65 -0.17 -1.65
N LEU A 592 -7.56 0.54 -1.43
CA LEU A 592 -7.40 1.52 -0.35
C LEU A 592 -7.67 2.94 -0.85
N GLN A 593 -8.58 3.64 -0.24
CA GLN A 593 -8.68 5.09 -0.29
C GLN A 593 -7.86 5.68 0.86
N VAL A 594 -6.77 6.37 0.54
CA VAL A 594 -5.86 6.96 1.53
C VAL A 594 -6.53 8.16 2.20
N ILE A 595 -6.69 8.08 3.51
CA ILE A 595 -7.31 9.13 4.32
C ILE A 595 -6.47 9.32 5.57
N ALA A 596 -5.92 10.51 5.77
CA ALA A 596 -5.29 10.89 7.04
C ALA A 596 -6.33 11.51 7.97
N PRO A 597 -6.23 11.26 9.29
CA PRO A 597 -6.98 12.04 10.28
C PRO A 597 -6.67 13.53 10.14
N GLU A 598 -7.65 14.39 10.41
CA GLU A 598 -7.51 15.85 10.20
C GLU A 598 -6.29 16.43 10.92
N TYR A 599 -6.03 16.00 12.16
CA TYR A 599 -4.87 16.47 12.93
C TYR A 599 -3.52 16.09 12.32
N LYS A 600 -3.43 14.96 11.60
CA LYS A 600 -2.23 14.57 10.85
C LYS A 600 -2.14 15.32 9.52
N ALA A 601 -3.25 15.45 8.82
CA ALA A 601 -3.28 16.19 7.57
C ALA A 601 -2.86 17.67 7.74
N ALA A 602 -3.17 18.26 8.90
CA ALA A 602 -2.83 19.65 9.22
C ALA A 602 -1.30 19.91 9.29
N ILE A 603 -0.50 18.88 9.61
CA ILE A 603 0.98 19.00 9.70
C ILE A 603 1.71 18.64 8.40
N PHE A 604 0.99 18.20 7.35
CA PHE A 604 1.63 17.81 6.08
C PHE A 604 2.14 18.99 5.25
N GLY A 605 1.78 20.21 5.65
CA GLY A 605 2.16 21.42 4.93
C GLY A 605 1.39 21.64 3.64
N LYS A 606 1.81 22.66 2.88
CA LYS A 606 1.17 23.05 1.62
C LYS A 606 1.77 22.36 0.40
N ALA A 607 3.00 21.91 0.49
CA ALA A 607 3.70 21.21 -0.57
C ALA A 607 3.20 19.77 -0.71
N GLY A 608 3.12 19.25 -1.94
CA GLY A 608 2.62 17.91 -2.22
C GLY A 608 1.13 17.83 -2.53
N GLY A 609 0.53 18.95 -2.84
CA GLY A 609 -0.75 19.11 -3.55
C GLY A 609 -1.98 18.51 -2.85
N ARG A 610 -2.91 19.38 -2.55
CA ARG A 610 -4.32 19.00 -2.31
C ARG A 610 -5.00 18.68 -3.64
#